data_0542e38dc98c2dbd9cc942821ddc6425
#
_entry.id   0542e38dc98c2dbd9cc942821ddc6425
#
_cell.length_a   1.000
_cell.length_b   1.000
_cell.length_c   1.000
_cell.angle_alpha   90.00
_cell.angle_beta   90.00
_cell.angle_gamma   90.00
#
_symmetry.space_group_name_H-M   'P 1'
#
loop_
_entity.id
_entity.type
_entity.pdbx_description
1 polymer ?
#
loop_
_entity_poly.entity_id
_entity_poly.type
_entity_poly.pdbx_seq_one_letter_code
_entity_poly.pdbx_strand_id
1 'polypeptide(L)'
;GAATRLIRRVAPLDCTIHAVDNSAAMIERLRSILAESDDAGCRVTLHETDLRDAEICNASFAVLNLTLQFLPPENRMEVINNICKGLIPGGALLLSEKICFDEPTQQQLMTELHHDFKKAHGYSDLEVAQKRTAIENRLVPESLETHISRLKHAGFHTVAPWFQCFNFVSILAVRSK
;
A
#
# COMPACT_ATOMS: atom_id res chain seq x y z
N GLY A 1 1.82 -9.50 4.73
CA GLY A 1 1.22 -10.56 3.95
C GLY A 1 -0.30 -10.62 3.94
N ALA A 2 -1.02 -9.71 4.66
CA ALA A 2 -2.49 -9.77 4.71
C ALA A 2 -3.12 -9.53 3.32
N ALA A 3 -2.67 -8.51 2.60
CA ALA A 3 -3.16 -8.23 1.25
C ALA A 3 -2.89 -9.41 0.29
N THR A 4 -1.68 -9.97 0.30
CA THR A 4 -1.30 -11.13 -0.52
C THR A 4 -2.25 -12.31 -0.31
N ARG A 5 -2.58 -12.63 0.94
CA ARG A 5 -3.51 -13.73 1.27
C ARG A 5 -4.92 -13.49 0.76
N LEU A 6 -5.43 -12.28 0.93
CA LEU A 6 -6.78 -11.92 0.45
C LEU A 6 -6.86 -11.97 -1.08
N ILE A 7 -5.86 -11.42 -1.77
CA ILE A 7 -5.80 -11.45 -3.24
C ILE A 7 -5.69 -12.88 -3.73
N ARG A 8 -4.84 -13.73 -3.10
CA ARG A 8 -4.67 -15.14 -3.47
C ARG A 8 -5.99 -15.92 -3.49
N ARG A 9 -6.93 -15.59 -2.58
CA ARG A 9 -8.23 -16.27 -2.49
C ARG A 9 -9.19 -15.93 -3.61
N VAL A 10 -9.05 -14.75 -4.20
CA VAL A 10 -9.99 -14.23 -5.20
C VAL A 10 -9.39 -14.12 -6.60
N ALA A 11 -8.07 -14.15 -6.72
CA ALA A 11 -7.40 -14.13 -8.01
C ALA A 11 -7.62 -15.44 -8.77
N PRO A 12 -7.71 -15.40 -10.11
CA PRO A 12 -7.75 -16.60 -10.95
C PRO A 12 -6.55 -17.52 -10.67
N LEU A 13 -6.75 -18.85 -10.78
CA LEU A 13 -5.73 -19.85 -10.43
C LEU A 13 -4.51 -19.79 -11.37
N ASP A 14 -4.66 -19.31 -12.57
CA ASP A 14 -3.60 -19.12 -13.58
C ASP A 14 -2.80 -17.82 -13.38
N CYS A 15 -3.19 -16.98 -12.42
CA CYS A 15 -2.42 -15.80 -12.04
C CYS A 15 -1.19 -16.18 -11.19
N THR A 16 -0.20 -15.31 -11.20
CA THR A 16 0.92 -15.32 -10.25
C THR A 16 0.97 -14.02 -9.49
N ILE A 17 1.05 -14.09 -8.17
CA ILE A 17 1.27 -12.94 -7.29
C ILE A 17 2.76 -12.85 -7.01
N HIS A 18 3.37 -11.69 -7.28
CA HIS A 18 4.71 -11.34 -6.88
C HIS A 18 4.63 -10.47 -5.62
N ALA A 19 5.00 -11.02 -4.47
CA ALA A 19 5.02 -10.31 -3.19
C ALA A 19 6.43 -9.81 -2.91
N VAL A 20 6.57 -8.50 -2.77
CA VAL A 20 7.86 -7.79 -2.58
C VAL A 20 7.91 -7.17 -1.20
N ASP A 21 9.00 -7.42 -0.47
CA ASP A 21 9.29 -6.77 0.81
C ASP A 21 10.82 -6.75 1.00
N ASN A 22 11.38 -5.67 1.55
CA ASN A 22 12.81 -5.58 1.83
C ASN A 22 13.20 -6.16 3.21
N SER A 23 12.26 -6.65 3.96
CA SER A 23 12.47 -7.28 5.27
C SER A 23 12.48 -8.82 5.15
N ALA A 24 13.67 -9.42 5.33
CA ALA A 24 13.82 -10.88 5.38
C ALA A 24 12.84 -11.53 6.37
N ALA A 25 12.65 -10.90 7.54
CA ALA A 25 11.73 -11.40 8.56
C ALA A 25 10.26 -11.39 8.10
N MET A 26 9.85 -10.37 7.31
CA MET A 26 8.49 -10.29 6.76
C MET A 26 8.28 -11.30 5.63
N ILE A 27 9.28 -11.51 4.79
CA ILE A 27 9.27 -12.53 3.74
C ILE A 27 9.17 -13.92 4.35
N GLU A 28 9.98 -14.23 5.37
CA GLU A 28 9.95 -15.54 6.05
C GLU A 28 8.60 -15.77 6.76
N ARG A 29 8.08 -14.77 7.43
CA ARG A 29 6.74 -14.84 8.03
C ARG A 29 5.65 -15.11 6.99
N LEU A 30 5.71 -14.44 5.83
CA LEU A 30 4.74 -14.71 4.75
C LEU A 30 4.90 -16.12 4.19
N ARG A 31 6.14 -16.62 4.04
CA ARG A 31 6.44 -17.98 3.62
C ARG A 31 5.78 -19.01 4.54
N SER A 32 5.98 -18.86 5.87
CA SER A 32 5.38 -19.75 6.87
C SER A 32 3.85 -19.73 6.79
N ILE A 33 3.24 -18.53 6.72
CA ILE A 33 1.78 -18.39 6.61
C ILE A 33 1.23 -19.05 5.33
N LEU A 34 1.94 -18.95 4.21
CA LEU A 34 1.51 -19.57 2.95
C LEU A 34 1.66 -21.10 2.99
N ALA A 35 2.67 -21.63 3.70
CA ALA A 35 2.88 -23.06 3.88
C ALA A 35 1.83 -23.70 4.81
N GLU A 36 1.38 -22.98 5.82
CA GLU A 36 0.34 -23.43 6.77
C GLU A 36 -1.08 -23.31 6.23
N SER A 37 -1.27 -22.60 5.12
CA SER A 37 -2.61 -22.39 4.56
C SER A 37 -2.98 -23.53 3.61
N ASP A 38 -4.06 -24.26 3.93
CA ASP A 38 -4.71 -25.24 3.03
C ASP A 38 -5.46 -24.58 1.86
N ASP A 39 -5.38 -23.26 1.73
CA ASP A 39 -6.07 -22.50 0.70
C ASP A 39 -5.50 -22.79 -0.70
N ALA A 40 -6.27 -23.51 -1.51
CA ALA A 40 -6.03 -23.63 -2.93
C ALA A 40 -6.25 -22.26 -3.60
N GLY A 41 -5.17 -21.53 -3.83
CA GLY A 41 -5.19 -20.22 -4.50
C GLY A 41 -4.10 -20.15 -5.57
N CYS A 42 -4.01 -19.04 -6.27
CA CYS A 42 -2.99 -18.84 -7.28
C CYS A 42 -1.56 -18.87 -6.70
N ARG A 43 -0.58 -19.03 -7.59
CA ARG A 43 0.84 -19.09 -7.22
C ARG A 43 1.30 -17.77 -6.59
N VAL A 44 2.11 -17.83 -5.53
CA VAL A 44 2.78 -16.68 -4.92
C VAL A 44 4.29 -16.87 -5.01
N THR A 45 4.97 -15.87 -5.56
CA THR A 45 6.44 -15.77 -5.60
C THR A 45 6.87 -14.66 -4.65
N LEU A 46 7.81 -14.96 -3.75
CA LEU A 46 8.32 -14.04 -2.74
C LEU A 46 9.63 -13.43 -3.22
N HIS A 47 9.75 -12.10 -3.14
CA HIS A 47 10.94 -11.34 -3.50
C HIS A 47 11.41 -10.53 -2.30
N GLU A 48 12.60 -10.86 -1.79
CA GLU A 48 13.29 -10.05 -0.78
C GLU A 48 14.11 -8.98 -1.51
N THR A 49 13.50 -7.83 -1.75
CA THR A 49 14.15 -6.72 -2.46
C THR A 49 13.51 -5.39 -2.09
N ASP A 50 14.25 -4.31 -2.28
CA ASP A 50 13.70 -2.96 -2.13
C ASP A 50 12.70 -2.68 -3.26
N LEU A 51 11.63 -1.96 -2.95
CA LEU A 51 10.62 -1.60 -3.93
C LEU A 51 11.19 -0.76 -5.08
N ARG A 52 12.26 -0.01 -4.83
CA ARG A 52 12.96 0.80 -5.85
C ARG A 52 13.67 -0.05 -6.90
N ASP A 53 14.09 -1.25 -6.50
CA ASP A 53 14.84 -2.19 -7.34
C ASP A 53 13.93 -3.30 -7.90
N ALA A 54 12.63 -3.29 -7.54
CA ALA A 54 11.69 -4.30 -7.97
C ALA A 54 11.37 -4.16 -9.47
N GLU A 55 11.63 -5.22 -10.23
CA GLU A 55 11.22 -5.31 -11.63
C GLU A 55 9.74 -5.63 -11.73
N ILE A 56 9.00 -4.75 -12.40
CA ILE A 56 7.56 -4.91 -12.63
C ILE A 56 7.35 -5.00 -14.13
N CYS A 57 6.83 -6.13 -14.58
CA CYS A 57 6.54 -6.34 -15.99
C CYS A 57 5.25 -7.16 -16.17
N ASN A 58 4.51 -6.80 -17.22
CA ASN A 58 3.30 -7.53 -17.64
C ASN A 58 2.26 -7.74 -16.50
N ALA A 59 2.20 -6.81 -15.55
CA ALA A 59 1.29 -6.91 -14.42
C ALA A 59 -0.11 -6.39 -14.79
N SER A 60 -1.15 -7.12 -14.46
CA SER A 60 -2.53 -6.67 -14.60
C SER A 60 -3.01 -5.83 -13.44
N PHE A 61 -2.42 -6.06 -12.26
CA PHE A 61 -2.79 -5.37 -11.02
C PHE A 61 -1.58 -5.23 -10.10
N ALA A 62 -1.38 -4.06 -9.54
CA ALA A 62 -0.36 -3.77 -8.53
C ALA A 62 -1.03 -3.24 -7.26
N VAL A 63 -0.44 -3.52 -6.10
CA VAL A 63 -0.93 -3.03 -4.81
C VAL A 63 0.24 -2.47 -4.00
N LEU A 64 0.12 -1.21 -3.59
CA LEU A 64 0.92 -0.59 -2.54
C LEU A 64 0.01 -0.33 -1.34
N ASN A 65 0.21 -1.10 -0.28
CA ASN A 65 -0.62 -0.99 0.92
C ASN A 65 0.20 -0.52 2.11
N LEU A 66 0.11 0.75 2.43
CA LEU A 66 0.87 1.44 3.47
C LEU A 66 2.40 1.27 3.28
N THR A 67 2.86 1.47 2.07
CA THR A 67 4.25 1.17 1.67
C THR A 67 4.97 2.41 1.17
N LEU A 68 4.34 3.21 0.30
CA LEU A 68 4.97 4.37 -0.33
C LEU A 68 5.39 5.43 0.70
N GLN A 69 4.64 5.57 1.77
CA GLN A 69 4.91 6.51 2.87
C GLN A 69 6.24 6.28 3.59
N PHE A 70 6.85 5.09 3.45
CA PHE A 70 8.15 4.76 4.04
C PHE A 70 9.33 5.06 3.11
N LEU A 71 9.07 5.37 1.85
CA LEU A 71 10.10 5.81 0.93
C LEU A 71 10.35 7.32 1.08
N PRO A 72 11.61 7.78 0.88
CA PRO A 72 11.88 9.20 0.75
C PRO A 72 11.01 9.83 -0.33
N PRO A 73 10.45 11.03 -0.12
CA PRO A 73 9.54 11.68 -1.08
C PRO A 73 10.12 11.80 -2.50
N GLU A 74 11.41 12.04 -2.61
CA GLU A 74 12.15 12.16 -3.88
C GLU A 74 12.16 10.86 -4.71
N ASN A 75 12.06 9.70 -4.08
CA ASN A 75 12.06 8.41 -4.78
C ASN A 75 10.66 7.94 -5.22
N ARG A 76 9.59 8.52 -4.64
CA ARG A 76 8.22 8.04 -4.84
C ARG A 76 7.73 8.15 -6.28
N MET A 77 8.13 9.22 -6.98
CA MET A 77 7.73 9.44 -8.38
C MET A 77 8.31 8.36 -9.28
N GLU A 78 9.57 7.99 -9.07
CA GLU A 78 10.24 6.94 -9.85
C GLU A 78 9.55 5.59 -9.64
N VAL A 79 9.25 5.21 -8.40
CA VAL A 79 8.53 3.97 -8.09
C VAL A 79 7.17 3.92 -8.76
N ILE A 80 6.38 4.99 -8.69
CA ILE A 80 5.06 5.04 -9.34
C ILE A 80 5.18 4.99 -10.87
N ASN A 81 6.19 5.62 -11.46
CA ASN A 81 6.48 5.52 -12.89
C ASN A 81 6.82 4.09 -13.30
N ASN A 82 7.65 3.39 -12.52
CA ASN A 82 8.05 2.01 -12.80
C ASN A 82 6.83 1.06 -12.72
N ILE A 83 5.96 1.25 -11.73
CA ILE A 83 4.71 0.50 -11.64
C ILE A 83 3.82 0.77 -12.86
N CYS A 84 3.61 2.04 -13.22
CA CYS A 84 2.77 2.39 -14.37
C CYS A 84 3.30 1.78 -15.67
N LYS A 85 4.62 1.82 -15.90
CA LYS A 85 5.25 1.20 -17.08
C LYS A 85 5.14 -0.31 -17.08
N GLY A 86 5.25 -0.95 -15.93
CA GLY A 86 5.20 -2.40 -15.77
C GLY A 86 3.78 -3.00 -15.84
N LEU A 87 2.74 -2.19 -15.68
CA LEU A 87 1.37 -2.61 -15.88
C LEU A 87 1.06 -2.79 -17.37
N ILE A 88 0.23 -3.76 -17.73
CA ILE A 88 -0.34 -3.87 -19.08
C ILE A 88 -1.30 -2.71 -19.35
N PRO A 89 -1.62 -2.39 -20.64
CA PRO A 89 -2.68 -1.45 -20.97
C PRO A 89 -4.02 -1.84 -20.31
N GLY A 90 -4.65 -0.88 -19.60
CA GLY A 90 -5.85 -1.14 -18.80
C GLY A 90 -5.58 -1.77 -17.42
N GLY A 91 -4.34 -2.09 -17.11
CA GLY A 91 -3.94 -2.56 -15.78
C GLY A 91 -4.10 -1.47 -14.71
N ALA A 92 -4.18 -1.87 -13.45
CA ALA A 92 -4.50 -0.95 -12.36
C ALA A 92 -3.53 -1.05 -11.17
N LEU A 93 -3.35 0.08 -10.49
CA LEU A 93 -2.68 0.20 -9.20
C LEU A 93 -3.70 0.53 -8.12
N LEU A 94 -3.70 -0.23 -7.03
CA LEU A 94 -4.36 0.12 -5.79
C LEU A 94 -3.30 0.70 -4.83
N LEU A 95 -3.42 1.99 -4.54
CA LEU A 95 -2.56 2.70 -3.60
C LEU A 95 -3.33 3.00 -2.33
N SER A 96 -2.92 2.46 -1.19
CA SER A 96 -3.50 2.74 0.12
C SER A 96 -2.44 3.32 1.03
N GLU A 97 -2.65 4.55 1.51
CA GLU A 97 -1.66 5.30 2.28
C GLU A 97 -2.31 6.10 3.43
N LYS A 98 -1.52 6.40 4.44
CA LYS A 98 -1.86 7.43 5.42
C LYS A 98 -1.63 8.80 4.78
N ILE A 99 -2.62 9.68 4.89
CA ILE A 99 -2.53 11.05 4.38
C ILE A 99 -2.42 12.08 5.51
N CYS A 100 -1.93 13.27 5.16
CA CYS A 100 -2.00 14.48 5.99
C CYS A 100 -2.97 15.48 5.36
N PHE A 101 -3.42 16.39 6.17
CA PHE A 101 -4.30 17.49 5.79
C PHE A 101 -3.56 18.82 6.02
N ASP A 102 -3.72 19.76 5.11
CA ASP A 102 -3.08 21.07 5.19
C ASP A 102 -3.72 21.96 6.27
N GLU A 103 -5.03 21.74 6.53
CA GLU A 103 -5.75 22.48 7.57
C GLU A 103 -5.51 21.83 8.94
N PRO A 104 -4.90 22.55 9.92
CA PRO A 104 -4.49 21.99 11.21
C PRO A 104 -5.64 21.41 12.04
N THR A 105 -6.81 22.04 12.02
CA THR A 105 -8.00 21.55 12.76
C THR A 105 -8.50 20.24 12.18
N GLN A 106 -8.51 20.11 10.85
CA GLN A 106 -8.86 18.88 10.18
C GLN A 106 -7.85 17.76 10.49
N GLN A 107 -6.55 18.09 10.42
CA GLN A 107 -5.47 17.15 10.76
C GLN A 107 -5.63 16.64 12.19
N GLN A 108 -5.89 17.51 13.14
CA GLN A 108 -6.11 17.16 14.54
C GLN A 108 -7.35 16.27 14.70
N LEU A 109 -8.49 16.67 14.17
CA LEU A 109 -9.75 15.94 14.26
C LEU A 109 -9.60 14.51 13.71
N MET A 110 -9.03 14.34 12.52
CA MET A 110 -8.87 13.02 11.91
C MET A 110 -7.89 12.13 12.70
N THR A 111 -6.91 12.73 13.36
CA THR A 111 -5.97 12.01 14.22
C THR A 111 -6.67 11.55 15.51
N GLU A 112 -7.45 12.41 16.15
CA GLU A 112 -8.21 12.09 17.36
C GLU A 112 -9.25 10.99 17.09
N LEU A 113 -10.06 11.12 16.04
CA LEU A 113 -11.03 10.11 15.65
C LEU A 113 -10.38 8.74 15.37
N HIS A 114 -9.21 8.72 14.74
CA HIS A 114 -8.47 7.47 14.53
C HIS A 114 -7.95 6.88 15.84
N HIS A 115 -7.52 7.69 16.80
CA HIS A 115 -7.10 7.21 18.12
C HIS A 115 -8.29 6.64 18.90
N ASP A 116 -9.44 7.31 18.89
CA ASP A 116 -10.65 6.86 19.55
C ASP A 116 -11.17 5.55 18.93
N PHE A 117 -11.10 5.44 17.61
CA PHE A 117 -11.42 4.19 16.91
C PHE A 117 -10.52 3.03 17.39
N LYS A 118 -9.22 3.23 17.55
CA LYS A 118 -8.31 2.20 18.09
C LYS A 118 -8.70 1.80 19.52
N LYS A 119 -8.96 2.78 20.38
CA LYS A 119 -9.37 2.52 21.77
C LYS A 119 -10.68 1.73 21.82
N ALA A 120 -11.65 2.10 21.02
CA ALA A 120 -12.93 1.38 20.90
C ALA A 120 -12.75 -0.09 20.42
N HIS A 121 -11.63 -0.41 19.76
CA HIS A 121 -11.26 -1.75 19.32
C HIS A 121 -10.23 -2.44 20.23
N GLY A 122 -10.11 -1.99 21.48
CA GLY A 122 -9.36 -2.67 22.52
C GLY A 122 -7.87 -2.31 22.63
N TYR A 123 -7.39 -1.30 21.90
CA TYR A 123 -6.03 -0.79 22.08
C TYR A 123 -5.98 0.10 23.34
N SER A 124 -4.99 -0.13 24.20
CA SER A 124 -4.67 0.77 25.31
C SER A 124 -4.00 2.06 24.82
N ASP A 125 -4.06 3.12 25.64
CA ASP A 125 -3.36 4.38 25.35
C ASP A 125 -1.85 4.17 25.17
N LEU A 126 -1.27 3.24 25.95
CA LEU A 126 0.15 2.90 25.87
C LEU A 126 0.49 2.24 24.51
N GLU A 127 -0.30 1.31 24.03
CA GLU A 127 -0.11 0.66 22.73
C GLU A 127 -0.27 1.64 21.57
N VAL A 128 -1.23 2.57 21.66
CA VAL A 128 -1.41 3.64 20.67
C VAL A 128 -0.18 4.54 20.66
N ALA A 129 0.33 4.94 21.82
CA ALA A 129 1.53 5.78 21.95
C ALA A 129 2.80 5.07 21.46
N GLN A 130 3.02 3.82 21.83
CA GLN A 130 4.18 3.03 21.41
C GLN A 130 4.21 2.81 19.88
N LYS A 131 3.08 2.43 19.27
CA LYS A 131 2.98 2.31 17.82
C LYS A 131 3.23 3.65 17.12
N ARG A 132 2.74 4.74 17.69
CA ARG A 132 3.00 6.08 17.21
C ARG A 132 4.50 6.37 17.17
N THR A 133 5.19 6.24 18.30
CA THR A 133 6.63 6.52 18.41
C THR A 133 7.48 5.63 17.49
N ALA A 134 7.13 4.36 17.33
CA ALA A 134 7.88 3.42 16.48
C ALA A 134 7.75 3.72 14.99
N ILE A 135 6.63 4.32 14.54
CA ILE A 135 6.31 4.50 13.12
C ILE A 135 6.48 5.96 12.68
N GLU A 136 6.12 6.95 13.50
CA GLU A 136 6.08 8.37 13.13
C GLU A 136 7.44 8.93 12.71
N ASN A 137 8.54 8.41 13.22
CA ASN A 137 9.89 8.82 12.81
C ASN A 137 10.33 8.22 11.46
N ARG A 138 9.53 7.32 10.88
CA ARG A 138 9.88 6.58 9.66
C ARG A 138 8.96 6.87 8.49
N LEU A 139 7.73 7.30 8.74
CA LEU A 139 6.77 7.57 7.67
C LEU A 139 6.60 9.07 7.44
N VAL A 140 6.52 9.45 6.19
CA VAL A 140 6.25 10.81 5.74
C VAL A 140 4.92 10.78 4.98
N PRO A 141 3.78 11.11 5.61
CA PRO A 141 2.50 11.18 4.92
C PRO A 141 2.48 12.40 3.99
N GLU A 142 1.76 12.28 2.89
CA GLU A 142 1.52 13.36 1.94
C GLU A 142 0.01 13.60 1.79
N SER A 143 -0.37 14.74 1.21
CA SER A 143 -1.78 15.04 0.98
C SER A 143 -2.39 14.14 -0.09
N LEU A 144 -3.71 14.00 -0.08
CA LEU A 144 -4.45 13.29 -1.13
C LEU A 144 -4.16 13.87 -2.51
N GLU A 145 -4.10 15.19 -2.62
CA GLU A 145 -3.82 15.93 -3.85
C GLU A 145 -2.43 15.60 -4.40
N THR A 146 -1.44 15.46 -3.52
CA THR A 146 -0.08 15.05 -3.89
C THR A 146 -0.07 13.64 -4.48
N HIS A 147 -0.78 12.70 -3.88
CA HIS A 147 -0.89 11.34 -4.42
C HIS A 147 -1.62 11.32 -5.77
N ILE A 148 -2.74 12.03 -5.90
CA ILE A 148 -3.50 12.13 -7.15
C ILE A 148 -2.64 12.75 -8.25
N SER A 149 -1.95 13.85 -7.97
CA SER A 149 -1.06 14.53 -8.90
C SER A 149 0.06 13.61 -9.38
N ARG A 150 0.73 12.92 -8.45
CA ARG A 150 1.80 11.96 -8.77
C ARG A 150 1.32 10.84 -9.69
N LEU A 151 0.16 10.25 -9.39
CA LEU A 151 -0.41 9.18 -10.20
C LEU A 151 -0.74 9.65 -11.62
N LYS A 152 -1.33 10.83 -11.76
CA LYS A 152 -1.61 11.44 -13.08
C LYS A 152 -0.33 11.72 -13.87
N HIS A 153 0.70 12.28 -13.23
CA HIS A 153 2.00 12.55 -13.87
C HIS A 153 2.72 11.27 -14.30
N ALA A 154 2.52 10.16 -13.59
CA ALA A 154 3.07 8.86 -13.97
C ALA A 154 2.38 8.20 -15.18
N GLY A 155 1.25 8.77 -15.63
CA GLY A 155 0.54 8.29 -16.83
C GLY A 155 -0.71 7.46 -16.53
N PHE A 156 -1.19 7.43 -15.30
CA PHE A 156 -2.50 6.84 -15.01
C PHE A 156 -3.61 7.77 -15.53
N HIS A 157 -4.48 7.22 -16.40
CA HIS A 157 -5.59 7.97 -16.99
C HIS A 157 -6.73 8.21 -16.01
N THR A 158 -7.12 7.17 -15.28
CA THR A 158 -8.16 7.26 -14.24
C THR A 158 -7.49 7.19 -12.88
N VAL A 159 -7.77 8.17 -12.03
CA VAL A 159 -7.28 8.22 -10.63
C VAL A 159 -8.46 8.58 -9.75
N ALA A 160 -8.95 7.60 -8.98
CA ALA A 160 -10.17 7.72 -8.19
C ALA A 160 -9.92 7.30 -6.74
N PRO A 161 -9.97 8.21 -5.76
CA PRO A 161 -10.15 7.83 -4.37
C PRO A 161 -11.50 7.11 -4.23
N TRP A 162 -11.49 5.85 -3.76
CA TRP A 162 -12.70 5.05 -3.63
C TRP A 162 -13.05 4.72 -2.19
N PHE A 163 -12.08 4.88 -1.28
CA PHE A 163 -12.28 4.65 0.14
C PHE A 163 -11.42 5.61 0.95
N GLN A 164 -11.99 6.17 2.01
CA GLN A 164 -11.28 6.93 3.03
C GLN A 164 -11.82 6.58 4.42
N CYS A 165 -10.91 6.38 5.37
CA CYS A 165 -11.21 6.19 6.78
C CYS A 165 -10.25 7.04 7.59
N PHE A 166 -10.78 8.10 8.22
CA PHE A 166 -9.99 9.11 8.92
C PHE A 166 -8.88 9.69 8.02
N ASN A 167 -7.62 9.45 8.40
CA ASN A 167 -6.43 9.86 7.67
C ASN A 167 -5.79 8.71 6.85
N PHE A 168 -6.58 7.73 6.45
CA PHE A 168 -6.18 6.68 5.51
C PHE A 168 -7.05 6.76 4.26
N VAL A 169 -6.42 6.68 3.12
CA VAL A 169 -7.09 6.71 1.82
C VAL A 169 -6.68 5.52 0.97
N SER A 170 -7.60 5.03 0.15
CA SER A 170 -7.30 4.06 -0.90
C SER A 170 -7.70 4.64 -2.26
N ILE A 171 -6.76 4.64 -3.19
CA ILE A 171 -6.88 5.23 -4.52
C ILE A 171 -6.72 4.14 -5.55
N LEU A 172 -7.68 4.02 -6.46
CA LEU A 172 -7.57 3.18 -7.64
C LEU A 172 -7.06 4.03 -8.82
N ALA A 173 -5.95 3.61 -9.41
CA ALA A 173 -5.37 4.25 -10.57
C ALA A 173 -5.28 3.27 -11.75
N VAL A 174 -5.82 3.63 -12.92
CA VAL A 174 -5.88 2.76 -14.10
C VAL A 174 -5.02 3.32 -15.21
N ARG A 175 -4.14 2.48 -15.77
CA ARG A 175 -3.33 2.81 -16.93
C ARG A 175 -4.20 2.89 -18.19
N SER A 176 -3.90 3.83 -19.08
CA SER A 176 -4.56 3.90 -20.41
C SER A 176 -4.49 2.57 -21.16
N LYS A 177 -5.50 2.33 -21.99
CA LYS A 177 -5.52 1.22 -22.95
C LYS A 177 -4.52 1.44 -24.07
#